data_a649e8a949d8e35d9348ea75c8096b1f
#
_entry.id   a649e8a949d8e35d9348ea75c8096b1f
#
_cell.length_a   1.000
_cell.length_b   1.000
_cell.length_c   1.000
_cell.angle_alpha   90.00
_cell.angle_beta   90.00
_cell.angle_gamma   90.00
#
_symmetry.space_group_name_H-M   'P 1'
#
loop_
_entity.id
_entity.type
_entity.pdbx_description
1 polymer ?
#
loop_
_entity_poly.entity_id
_entity_poly.type
_entity_poly.pdbx_seq_one_letter_code
_entity_poly.pdbx_strand_id
1 'polypeptide(L)'
;MIIYGDLHNVSGGYIYDRILVEHLRRKGDHVEVISLPWRNYPRHLVDNVSLGLRRLLRRAYVDILVEDELNHPSLFWVNRWLRDRISYPIVSLVHHLRCSENRPAWQNRAYRWIEGLYLASVTGFVFNSNTTASVVEGILSSKRPAVVAYPGRDRLNPMMKPNLVIERAHRPSPLHIAFVGNVIPRKGVDVLISGLSRLPRDTWQLEVIGSLAVDQTYANTIRRQIAREGLADHVRLCGLLSDGKLASRLARSHVLAVPSSYEGFGMVYIEAMGFGLPVIASRVGAAPELVSHGREGFLINPGDAAGLSQYVEALNRDRERLARVSLAALERYREHPTWIETADRIRDFLLTCVG
;
A
#
# COMPACT_ATOMS: atom_id res chain seq x y z
N MET A 1 -11.95 15.66 7.67
CA MET A 1 -11.10 14.44 7.71
C MET A 1 -9.91 14.70 8.62
N ILE A 2 -9.50 13.72 9.45
CA ILE A 2 -8.30 13.82 10.31
C ILE A 2 -7.19 12.93 9.77
N ILE A 3 -5.99 13.50 9.64
CA ILE A 3 -4.77 12.81 9.21
C ILE A 3 -3.58 13.22 10.08
N TYR A 4 -2.46 12.51 10.01
CA TYR A 4 -1.17 13.01 10.49
C TYR A 4 -0.40 13.73 9.39
N GLY A 5 0.29 14.82 9.73
CA GLY A 5 1.21 15.51 8.83
C GLY A 5 0.53 16.09 7.59
N ASP A 6 1.15 15.95 6.43
CA ASP A 6 0.69 16.58 5.19
C ASP A 6 0.03 15.54 4.25
N LEU A 7 -1.14 15.87 3.73
CA LEU A 7 -1.88 15.06 2.76
C LEU A 7 -1.07 14.80 1.46
N HIS A 8 -0.08 15.65 1.17
CA HIS A 8 0.82 15.49 0.00
C HIS A 8 2.00 14.55 0.25
N ASN A 9 2.12 13.93 1.42
CA ASN A 9 3.11 12.91 1.68
C ASN A 9 3.00 11.75 0.67
N VAL A 10 4.16 11.18 0.29
CA VAL A 10 4.24 10.12 -0.71
C VAL A 10 4.23 8.75 -0.04
N SER A 11 3.03 8.26 0.29
CA SER A 11 2.81 6.86 0.65
C SER A 11 1.45 6.40 0.15
N GLY A 12 1.22 5.09 0.08
CA GLY A 12 -0.05 4.54 -0.45
C GLY A 12 -1.28 5.06 0.29
N GLY A 13 -1.25 5.15 1.62
CA GLY A 13 -2.34 5.70 2.43
C GLY A 13 -2.63 7.17 2.08
N TYR A 14 -1.61 8.03 2.11
CA TYR A 14 -1.79 9.44 1.77
C TYR A 14 -2.24 9.68 0.32
N ILE A 15 -1.81 8.85 -0.62
CA ILE A 15 -2.30 8.91 -2.02
C ILE A 15 -3.81 8.61 -2.04
N TYR A 16 -4.23 7.58 -1.33
CA TYR A 16 -5.64 7.19 -1.22
C TYR A 16 -6.47 8.32 -0.60
N ASP A 17 -6.04 8.86 0.53
CA ASP A 17 -6.71 9.93 1.26
C ASP A 17 -6.84 11.20 0.41
N ARG A 18 -5.77 11.59 -0.27
CA ARG A 18 -5.76 12.76 -1.15
C ARG A 18 -6.74 12.61 -2.30
N ILE A 19 -6.72 11.47 -2.99
CA ILE A 19 -7.62 11.21 -4.12
C ILE A 19 -9.09 11.22 -3.64
N LEU A 20 -9.36 10.63 -2.47
CA LEU A 20 -10.70 10.68 -1.87
C LEU A 20 -11.14 12.11 -1.57
N VAL A 21 -10.31 12.90 -0.89
CA VAL A 21 -10.62 14.32 -0.56
C VAL A 21 -10.86 15.13 -1.82
N GLU A 22 -10.01 14.99 -2.84
CA GLU A 22 -10.16 15.69 -4.11
C GLU A 22 -11.44 15.28 -4.84
N HIS A 23 -11.80 13.99 -4.78
CA HIS A 23 -13.02 13.48 -5.41
C HIS A 23 -14.28 14.00 -4.70
N LEU A 24 -14.34 13.94 -3.38
CA LEU A 24 -15.45 14.47 -2.58
C LEU A 24 -15.67 15.96 -2.88
N ARG A 25 -14.60 16.76 -2.90
CA ARG A 25 -14.68 18.18 -3.25
C ARG A 25 -15.21 18.42 -4.67
N ARG A 26 -14.80 17.60 -5.65
CA ARG A 26 -15.33 17.68 -7.04
C ARG A 26 -16.81 17.32 -7.14
N LYS A 27 -17.31 16.46 -6.22
CA LYS A 27 -18.74 16.13 -6.12
C LYS A 27 -19.56 17.21 -5.39
N GLY A 28 -18.93 18.30 -4.93
CA GLY A 28 -19.58 19.39 -4.23
C GLY A 28 -19.61 19.25 -2.70
N ASP A 29 -18.99 18.20 -2.15
CA ASP A 29 -18.90 18.04 -0.69
C ASP A 29 -17.86 19.02 -0.11
N HIS A 30 -18.17 19.64 1.02
CA HIS A 30 -17.22 20.49 1.74
C HIS A 30 -16.33 19.63 2.63
N VAL A 31 -15.07 19.53 2.29
CA VAL A 31 -14.10 18.69 3.03
C VAL A 31 -13.02 19.55 3.68
N GLU A 32 -13.06 19.62 5.00
CA GLU A 32 -12.00 20.19 5.83
C GLU A 32 -11.02 19.10 6.26
N VAL A 33 -9.72 19.37 6.16
CA VAL A 33 -8.67 18.44 6.57
C VAL A 33 -7.98 18.98 7.81
N ILE A 34 -8.09 18.24 8.92
CA ILE A 34 -7.42 18.51 10.19
C ILE A 34 -6.14 17.69 10.23
N SER A 35 -5.01 18.39 10.19
CA SER A 35 -3.70 17.78 10.26
C SER A 35 -3.18 17.76 11.70
N LEU A 36 -3.00 16.57 12.27
CA LEU A 36 -2.30 16.39 13.53
C LEU A 36 -0.78 16.32 13.28
N PRO A 37 0.05 16.87 14.16
CA PRO A 37 1.49 16.87 13.96
C PRO A 37 2.06 15.46 14.00
N TRP A 38 2.93 15.12 13.05
CA TRP A 38 3.64 13.84 13.03
C TRP A 38 4.66 13.78 14.18
N ARG A 39 4.56 12.76 15.02
CA ARG A 39 5.42 12.53 16.20
C ARG A 39 5.73 11.03 16.33
N ASN A 40 6.52 10.67 17.35
CA ASN A 40 6.68 9.26 17.70
C ASN A 40 5.43 8.73 18.43
N TYR A 41 5.21 7.42 18.38
CA TYR A 41 4.02 6.76 18.90
C TYR A 41 3.66 7.11 20.37
N PRO A 42 4.61 7.12 21.35
CA PRO A 42 4.28 7.52 22.73
C PRO A 42 3.77 8.97 22.85
N ARG A 43 4.28 9.89 22.03
CA ARG A 43 3.81 11.28 22.04
C ARG A 43 2.40 11.43 21.45
N HIS A 44 2.03 10.58 20.49
CA HIS A 44 0.66 10.54 19.99
C HIS A 44 -0.34 10.13 21.06
N LEU A 45 0.02 9.24 21.99
CA LEU A 45 -0.86 8.85 23.09
C LEU A 45 -1.24 10.06 23.99
N VAL A 46 -0.38 11.07 24.10
CA VAL A 46 -0.63 12.28 24.89
C VAL A 46 -1.73 13.16 24.27
N ASP A 47 -1.94 13.09 22.96
CA ASP A 47 -2.99 13.86 22.28
C ASP A 47 -4.40 13.53 22.81
N ASN A 48 -4.61 12.33 23.37
CA ASN A 48 -5.88 11.92 23.98
C ASN A 48 -6.33 12.79 25.16
N VAL A 49 -5.42 13.47 25.83
CA VAL A 49 -5.74 14.40 26.93
C VAL A 49 -5.76 15.86 26.49
N SER A 50 -5.58 16.14 25.20
CA SER A 50 -5.61 17.48 24.62
C SER A 50 -7.00 18.12 24.74
N LEU A 51 -7.14 19.11 25.59
CA LEU A 51 -8.38 19.90 25.71
C LEU A 51 -8.70 20.67 24.42
N GLY A 52 -7.67 21.12 23.70
CA GLY A 52 -7.81 21.82 22.42
C GLY A 52 -8.46 20.92 21.37
N LEU A 53 -7.94 19.70 21.17
CA LEU A 53 -8.47 18.73 20.22
C LEU A 53 -9.91 18.33 20.58
N ARG A 54 -10.19 18.05 21.86
CA ARG A 54 -11.54 17.73 22.33
C ARG A 54 -12.54 18.86 22.10
N ARG A 55 -12.14 20.14 22.34
CA ARG A 55 -12.98 21.30 22.06
C ARG A 55 -13.23 21.49 20.56
N LEU A 56 -12.17 21.35 19.75
CA LEU A 56 -12.25 21.46 18.30
C LEU A 56 -13.29 20.47 17.77
N LEU A 57 -13.13 19.19 18.06
CA LEU A 57 -14.03 18.14 17.56
C LEU A 57 -15.46 18.29 18.13
N ARG A 58 -15.62 18.59 19.42
CA ARG A 58 -16.98 18.81 19.98
C ARG A 58 -17.73 19.97 19.35
N ARG A 59 -17.02 21.00 18.88
CA ARG A 59 -17.62 22.20 18.26
C ARG A 59 -17.67 22.12 16.73
N ALA A 60 -17.13 21.07 16.14
CA ALA A 60 -17.17 20.90 14.70
C ALA A 60 -18.62 20.79 14.23
N TYR A 61 -18.98 21.60 13.26
CA TYR A 61 -20.27 21.55 12.57
C TYR A 61 -20.07 20.80 11.26
N VAL A 62 -20.19 19.48 11.33
CA VAL A 62 -19.96 18.55 10.23
C VAL A 62 -21.03 17.46 10.23
N ASP A 63 -21.35 16.94 9.06
CA ASP A 63 -22.26 15.81 8.92
C ASP A 63 -21.61 14.50 9.31
N ILE A 64 -20.30 14.38 9.07
CA ILE A 64 -19.51 13.16 9.34
C ILE A 64 -18.04 13.51 9.62
N LEU A 65 -17.41 12.76 10.51
CA LEU A 65 -15.97 12.79 10.74
C LEU A 65 -15.31 11.54 10.16
N VAL A 66 -14.40 11.72 9.20
CA VAL A 66 -13.57 10.64 8.65
C VAL A 66 -12.18 10.70 9.28
N GLU A 67 -11.73 9.60 9.84
CA GLU A 67 -10.41 9.48 10.48
C GLU A 67 -9.55 8.44 9.76
N ASP A 68 -8.34 8.83 9.31
CA ASP A 68 -7.33 7.85 8.94
C ASP A 68 -6.96 7.03 10.19
N GLU A 69 -7.03 5.71 10.11
CA GLU A 69 -6.73 4.79 11.21
C GLU A 69 -5.32 5.00 11.77
N LEU A 70 -4.39 5.51 10.98
CA LEU A 70 -3.04 5.86 11.44
C LEU A 70 -3.07 6.79 12.67
N ASN A 71 -4.15 7.58 12.84
CA ASN A 71 -4.37 8.47 13.98
C ASN A 71 -4.89 7.76 15.25
N HIS A 72 -5.07 6.43 15.24
CA HIS A 72 -5.61 5.66 16.36
C HIS A 72 -4.94 5.99 17.72
N PRO A 73 -3.60 6.19 17.83
CA PRO A 73 -2.99 6.44 19.13
C PRO A 73 -3.35 7.81 19.70
N SER A 74 -3.79 8.77 18.87
CA SER A 74 -4.21 10.11 19.33
C SER A 74 -5.71 10.22 19.61
N LEU A 75 -6.54 9.28 19.12
CA LEU A 75 -7.98 9.49 19.05
C LEU A 75 -8.83 8.51 19.87
N PHE A 76 -8.31 7.37 20.31
CA PHE A 76 -9.13 6.32 20.95
C PHE A 76 -9.87 6.80 22.22
N TRP A 77 -9.28 7.64 23.05
CA TRP A 77 -9.96 8.25 24.20
C TRP A 77 -10.72 9.51 23.85
N VAL A 78 -10.25 10.27 22.88
CA VAL A 78 -10.97 11.45 22.39
C VAL A 78 -12.32 11.01 21.82
N ASN A 79 -12.37 10.00 20.95
CA ASN A 79 -13.60 9.48 20.36
C ASN A 79 -14.53 8.92 21.45
N ARG A 80 -14.00 8.14 22.41
CA ARG A 80 -14.79 7.64 23.53
C ARG A 80 -15.41 8.76 24.37
N TRP A 81 -14.64 9.86 24.59
CA TRP A 81 -15.15 11.02 25.30
C TRP A 81 -16.19 11.79 24.48
N LEU A 82 -16.07 11.80 23.15
CA LEU A 82 -17.01 12.48 22.24
C LEU A 82 -18.34 11.73 22.10
N ARG A 83 -18.39 10.43 22.29
CA ARG A 83 -19.51 9.54 21.96
C ARG A 83 -20.89 10.13 22.30
N ASP A 84 -21.06 10.68 23.52
CA ASP A 84 -22.34 11.23 23.98
C ASP A 84 -22.37 12.79 23.90
N ARG A 85 -21.47 13.40 23.14
CA ARG A 85 -21.25 14.85 23.08
C ARG A 85 -21.26 15.43 21.67
N ILE A 86 -21.43 14.58 20.69
CA ILE A 86 -21.54 14.92 19.26
C ILE A 86 -22.70 14.17 18.65
N SER A 87 -23.27 14.72 17.59
CA SER A 87 -24.37 14.12 16.82
C SER A 87 -23.88 13.42 15.55
N TYR A 88 -22.71 13.78 15.06
CA TYR A 88 -22.18 13.24 13.81
C TYR A 88 -21.47 11.89 14.01
N PRO A 89 -21.57 10.95 13.06
CA PRO A 89 -20.87 9.68 13.08
C PRO A 89 -19.37 9.86 12.83
N ILE A 90 -18.57 8.92 13.38
CA ILE A 90 -17.12 8.84 13.14
C ILE A 90 -16.86 7.59 12.30
N VAL A 91 -16.32 7.76 11.09
CA VAL A 91 -15.93 6.66 10.19
C VAL A 91 -14.42 6.58 10.09
N SER A 92 -13.87 5.39 10.33
CA SER A 92 -12.43 5.16 10.18
C SER A 92 -12.09 4.62 8.79
N LEU A 93 -11.13 5.26 8.14
CA LEU A 93 -10.49 4.77 6.92
C LEU A 93 -9.27 3.93 7.32
N VAL A 94 -9.33 2.62 7.08
CA VAL A 94 -8.33 1.67 7.56
C VAL A 94 -7.48 1.15 6.41
N HIS A 95 -6.22 1.57 6.37
CA HIS A 95 -5.25 1.13 5.36
C HIS A 95 -4.53 -0.15 5.76
N HIS A 96 -4.11 -0.28 6.99
CA HIS A 96 -3.58 -1.50 7.60
C HIS A 96 -3.41 -1.27 9.10
N LEU A 97 -3.41 -2.33 9.88
CA LEU A 97 -3.19 -2.24 11.31
C LEU A 97 -1.70 -2.44 11.66
N ARG A 98 -1.21 -1.63 12.58
CA ARG A 98 0.17 -1.69 13.05
C ARG A 98 0.50 -3.02 13.75
N CYS A 99 -0.48 -3.61 14.44
CA CYS A 99 -0.35 -4.91 15.10
C CYS A 99 -0.22 -6.08 14.12
N SER A 100 -0.46 -5.87 12.82
CA SER A 100 -0.31 -6.88 11.78
C SER A 100 1.11 -6.92 11.18
N GLU A 101 1.98 -5.95 11.50
CA GLU A 101 3.35 -5.93 11.00
C GLU A 101 4.23 -6.96 11.73
N ASN A 102 5.31 -7.39 11.07
CA ASN A 102 6.27 -8.33 11.66
C ASN A 102 7.10 -7.64 12.76
N ARG A 103 6.68 -7.82 14.01
CA ARG A 103 7.28 -7.26 15.24
C ARG A 103 7.27 -8.31 16.35
N PRO A 104 8.03 -8.12 17.44
CA PRO A 104 7.93 -8.96 18.63
C PRO A 104 6.48 -9.08 19.14
N ALA A 105 6.06 -10.28 19.52
CA ALA A 105 4.67 -10.58 19.88
C ALA A 105 4.10 -9.69 21.01
N TRP A 106 4.94 -9.28 21.98
CA TRP A 106 4.53 -8.37 23.05
C TRP A 106 4.19 -6.96 22.54
N GLN A 107 4.94 -6.46 21.53
CA GLN A 107 4.64 -5.17 20.91
C GLN A 107 3.35 -5.24 20.12
N ASN A 108 3.14 -6.29 19.33
CA ASN A 108 1.91 -6.47 18.56
C ASN A 108 0.70 -6.63 19.48
N ARG A 109 0.84 -7.26 20.66
CA ARG A 109 -0.24 -7.29 21.67
C ARG A 109 -0.58 -5.91 22.21
N ALA A 110 0.42 -5.08 22.50
CA ALA A 110 0.19 -3.72 22.96
C ALA A 110 -0.48 -2.86 21.88
N TYR A 111 -0.02 -2.91 20.63
CA TYR A 111 -0.66 -2.22 19.50
C TYR A 111 -2.10 -2.71 19.30
N ARG A 112 -2.32 -4.02 19.25
CA ARG A 112 -3.66 -4.62 19.11
C ARG A 112 -4.62 -4.14 20.18
N TRP A 113 -4.17 -3.96 21.41
CA TRP A 113 -5.01 -3.45 22.49
C TRP A 113 -5.41 -1.98 22.25
N ILE A 114 -4.47 -1.11 21.89
CA ILE A 114 -4.76 0.31 21.61
C ILE A 114 -5.60 0.47 20.36
N GLU A 115 -5.27 -0.24 19.27
CA GLU A 115 -6.07 -0.28 18.04
C GLU A 115 -7.48 -0.80 18.33
N GLY A 116 -7.63 -1.84 19.13
CA GLY A 116 -8.93 -2.34 19.55
C GLY A 116 -9.79 -1.31 20.29
N LEU A 117 -9.20 -0.50 21.17
CA LEU A 117 -9.90 0.61 21.83
C LEU A 117 -10.35 1.68 20.81
N TYR A 118 -9.50 2.01 19.84
CA TYR A 118 -9.83 2.96 18.79
C TYR A 118 -10.93 2.41 17.87
N LEU A 119 -10.76 1.21 17.35
CA LEU A 119 -11.75 0.56 16.47
C LEU A 119 -13.12 0.43 17.16
N ALA A 120 -13.13 0.18 18.47
CA ALA A 120 -14.36 0.17 19.26
C ALA A 120 -14.98 1.56 19.47
N SER A 121 -14.29 2.65 19.15
CA SER A 121 -14.75 4.02 19.38
C SER A 121 -15.43 4.67 18.17
N VAL A 122 -15.26 4.12 16.97
CA VAL A 122 -15.83 4.66 15.72
C VAL A 122 -17.14 3.97 15.36
N THR A 123 -17.96 4.56 14.49
CA THR A 123 -19.30 4.07 14.12
C THR A 123 -19.30 3.22 12.86
N GLY A 124 -18.34 3.39 11.97
CA GLY A 124 -18.23 2.64 10.71
C GLY A 124 -16.82 2.60 10.16
N PHE A 125 -16.63 1.82 9.09
CA PHE A 125 -15.33 1.58 8.49
C PHE A 125 -15.33 1.67 6.97
N VAL A 126 -14.25 2.22 6.43
CA VAL A 126 -13.86 2.06 5.03
C VAL A 126 -12.56 1.26 5.01
N PHE A 127 -12.57 0.09 4.39
CA PHE A 127 -11.41 -0.79 4.27
C PHE A 127 -10.83 -0.74 2.86
N ASN A 128 -9.52 -0.74 2.75
CA ASN A 128 -8.84 -0.83 1.47
C ASN A 128 -8.73 -2.26 0.91
N SER A 129 -9.09 -3.29 1.70
CA SER A 129 -9.01 -4.70 1.31
C SER A 129 -9.91 -5.58 2.20
N ASN A 130 -10.31 -6.75 1.70
CA ASN A 130 -11.00 -7.75 2.52
C ASN A 130 -10.11 -8.28 3.64
N THR A 131 -8.81 -8.41 3.39
CA THR A 131 -7.83 -8.79 4.42
C THR A 131 -7.85 -7.81 5.58
N THR A 132 -7.82 -6.49 5.31
CA THR A 132 -7.90 -5.47 6.35
C THR A 132 -9.23 -5.54 7.10
N ALA A 133 -10.34 -5.72 6.38
CA ALA A 133 -11.66 -5.92 7.00
C ALA A 133 -11.68 -7.13 7.96
N SER A 134 -11.19 -8.29 7.49
CA SER A 134 -11.14 -9.51 8.31
C SER A 134 -10.27 -9.37 9.56
N VAL A 135 -9.15 -8.62 9.48
CA VAL A 135 -8.30 -8.35 10.65
C VAL A 135 -9.04 -7.49 11.67
N VAL A 136 -9.75 -6.44 11.23
CA VAL A 136 -10.54 -5.57 12.12
C VAL A 136 -11.71 -6.35 12.74
N GLU A 137 -12.44 -7.13 11.94
CA GLU A 137 -13.52 -8.00 12.43
C GLU A 137 -13.03 -9.01 13.48
N GLY A 138 -11.81 -9.54 13.34
CA GLY A 138 -11.18 -10.43 14.33
C GLY A 138 -10.71 -9.72 15.61
N ILE A 139 -10.73 -8.38 15.65
CA ILE A 139 -10.44 -7.58 16.85
C ILE A 139 -11.73 -7.16 17.57
N LEU A 140 -12.76 -6.82 16.79
CA LEU A 140 -14.03 -6.31 17.32
C LEU A 140 -14.95 -7.45 17.74
N SER A 141 -15.69 -7.23 18.82
CA SER A 141 -16.74 -8.15 19.29
C SER A 141 -18.11 -7.95 18.62
N SER A 142 -18.29 -6.88 17.86
CA SER A 142 -19.55 -6.54 17.20
C SER A 142 -19.32 -6.02 15.79
N LYS A 143 -20.17 -6.43 14.85
CA LYS A 143 -20.17 -5.89 13.48
C LYS A 143 -20.62 -4.44 13.48
N ARG A 144 -20.06 -3.67 12.57
CA ARG A 144 -20.39 -2.27 12.31
C ARG A 144 -20.58 -2.03 10.82
N PRO A 145 -21.31 -0.99 10.43
CA PRO A 145 -21.40 -0.58 9.05
C PRO A 145 -20.00 -0.46 8.43
N ALA A 146 -19.78 -1.06 7.28
CA ALA A 146 -18.49 -1.04 6.63
C ALA A 146 -18.62 -1.20 5.13
N VAL A 147 -17.62 -0.67 4.40
CA VAL A 147 -17.45 -0.87 2.97
C VAL A 147 -16.00 -1.24 2.68
N VAL A 148 -15.80 -2.18 1.75
CA VAL A 148 -14.49 -2.44 1.16
C VAL A 148 -14.40 -1.66 -0.15
N ALA A 149 -13.44 -0.75 -0.23
CA ALA A 149 -13.16 0.10 -1.37
C ALA A 149 -11.68 -0.01 -1.74
N TYR A 150 -11.38 -0.88 -2.69
CA TYR A 150 -10.00 -1.09 -3.16
C TYR A 150 -9.42 0.22 -3.73
N PRO A 151 -8.13 0.53 -3.51
CA PRO A 151 -7.44 1.63 -4.21
C PRO A 151 -7.61 1.49 -5.72
N GLY A 152 -7.90 2.59 -6.40
CA GLY A 152 -8.12 2.58 -7.85
C GLY A 152 -6.86 2.27 -8.65
N ARG A 153 -7.06 1.75 -9.88
CA ARG A 153 -5.96 1.32 -10.77
C ARG A 153 -5.27 2.44 -11.54
N ASP A 154 -5.96 3.54 -11.82
CA ASP A 154 -5.69 4.46 -12.92
C ASP A 154 -4.82 5.68 -12.55
N ARG A 155 -4.13 5.66 -11.41
CA ARG A 155 -3.24 6.76 -10.99
C ARG A 155 -2.14 7.07 -12.01
N LEU A 156 -1.48 6.04 -12.53
CA LEU A 156 -0.40 6.18 -13.50
C LEU A 156 -0.87 6.21 -14.96
N ASN A 157 -2.18 6.02 -15.18
CA ASN A 157 -2.84 6.02 -16.49
C ASN A 157 -2.08 5.23 -17.58
N PRO A 158 -1.81 3.93 -17.38
CA PRO A 158 -1.07 3.12 -18.32
C PRO A 158 -1.85 2.94 -19.64
N MET A 159 -1.20 3.24 -20.77
CA MET A 159 -1.75 3.12 -22.12
C MET A 159 -1.18 1.89 -22.88
N MET A 160 -0.98 0.77 -22.15
CA MET A 160 -0.35 -0.43 -22.72
C MET A 160 -1.33 -1.25 -23.55
N LYS A 161 -0.91 -1.53 -24.80
CA LYS A 161 -1.63 -2.43 -25.71
C LYS A 161 -1.07 -3.86 -25.60
N PRO A 162 -1.90 -4.92 -25.77
CA PRO A 162 -1.45 -6.32 -25.68
C PRO A 162 -0.27 -6.66 -26.57
N ASN A 163 -0.27 -6.17 -27.81
CA ASN A 163 0.83 -6.41 -28.75
C ASN A 163 2.18 -5.86 -28.26
N LEU A 164 2.20 -4.69 -27.64
CA LEU A 164 3.42 -4.10 -27.06
C LEU A 164 3.93 -4.90 -25.87
N VAL A 165 3.02 -5.47 -25.07
CA VAL A 165 3.36 -6.35 -23.94
C VAL A 165 4.03 -7.63 -24.45
N ILE A 166 3.46 -8.26 -25.51
CA ILE A 166 4.01 -9.45 -26.14
C ILE A 166 5.39 -9.15 -26.75
N GLU A 167 5.49 -8.08 -27.54
CA GLU A 167 6.77 -7.65 -28.14
C GLU A 167 7.86 -7.46 -27.10
N ARG A 168 7.54 -6.76 -26.00
CA ARG A 168 8.49 -6.55 -24.89
C ARG A 168 8.92 -7.89 -24.27
N ALA A 169 7.99 -8.82 -24.03
CA ALA A 169 8.29 -10.12 -23.44
C ALA A 169 9.28 -10.94 -24.27
N HIS A 170 9.17 -10.89 -25.62
CA HIS A 170 10.03 -11.65 -26.54
C HIS A 170 11.33 -10.92 -26.91
N ARG A 171 11.48 -9.66 -26.52
CA ARG A 171 12.71 -8.90 -26.85
C ARG A 171 13.94 -9.57 -26.23
N PRO A 172 14.98 -9.92 -27.03
CA PRO A 172 16.20 -10.54 -26.53
C PRO A 172 17.00 -9.51 -25.70
N SER A 173 16.85 -9.57 -24.40
CA SER A 173 17.50 -8.66 -23.44
C SER A 173 17.51 -9.30 -22.06
N PRO A 174 18.35 -8.87 -21.12
CA PRO A 174 18.22 -9.22 -19.72
C PRO A 174 16.79 -8.94 -19.22
N LEU A 175 16.31 -9.71 -18.28
CA LEU A 175 15.02 -9.47 -17.66
C LEU A 175 15.08 -8.18 -16.81
N HIS A 176 14.38 -7.13 -17.22
CA HIS A 176 14.29 -5.89 -16.45
C HIS A 176 13.27 -6.02 -15.34
N ILE A 177 13.74 -5.96 -14.10
CA ILE A 177 12.93 -6.10 -12.88
C ILE A 177 12.78 -4.73 -12.25
N ALA A 178 11.56 -4.35 -11.93
CA ALA A 178 11.26 -3.17 -11.13
C ALA A 178 10.95 -3.60 -9.69
N PHE A 179 11.47 -2.85 -8.74
CA PHE A 179 10.98 -2.77 -7.38
C PHE A 179 10.43 -1.36 -7.16
N VAL A 180 9.23 -1.23 -6.61
CA VAL A 180 8.63 0.07 -6.30
C VAL A 180 8.15 0.10 -4.85
N GLY A 181 8.70 1.03 -4.08
CA GLY A 181 8.37 1.24 -2.66
C GLY A 181 9.51 1.88 -1.89
N ASN A 182 9.22 2.47 -0.73
CA ASN A 182 10.25 2.99 0.15
C ASN A 182 11.25 1.91 0.53
N VAL A 183 12.53 2.23 0.52
CA VAL A 183 13.61 1.30 0.89
C VAL A 183 13.68 1.18 2.41
N ILE A 184 12.85 0.27 2.93
CA ILE A 184 12.70 -0.05 4.35
C ILE A 184 12.66 -1.58 4.55
N PRO A 185 13.00 -2.12 5.72
CA PRO A 185 13.07 -3.58 5.96
C PRO A 185 11.80 -4.32 5.55
N ARG A 186 10.63 -3.76 5.87
CA ARG A 186 9.32 -4.36 5.55
C ARG A 186 9.12 -4.65 4.06
N LYS A 187 9.77 -3.91 3.16
CA LYS A 187 9.62 -4.06 1.70
C LYS A 187 10.54 -5.12 1.08
N GLY A 188 11.55 -5.63 1.82
CA GLY A 188 12.33 -6.80 1.44
C GLY A 188 13.28 -6.60 0.26
N VAL A 189 13.89 -5.41 0.09
CA VAL A 189 14.89 -5.17 -0.97
C VAL A 189 16.11 -6.08 -0.80
N ASP A 190 16.50 -6.37 0.44
CA ASP A 190 17.57 -7.31 0.80
C ASP A 190 17.26 -8.74 0.33
N VAL A 191 16.01 -9.20 0.49
CA VAL A 191 15.53 -10.50 0.01
C VAL A 191 15.57 -10.54 -1.52
N LEU A 192 15.14 -9.47 -2.19
CA LEU A 192 15.16 -9.35 -3.64
C LEU A 192 16.60 -9.47 -4.18
N ILE A 193 17.53 -8.69 -3.62
CA ILE A 193 18.94 -8.72 -4.02
C ILE A 193 19.53 -10.10 -3.75
N SER A 194 19.30 -10.71 -2.58
CA SER A 194 19.76 -12.05 -2.24
C SER A 194 19.19 -13.14 -3.17
N GLY A 195 17.98 -12.97 -3.69
CA GLY A 195 17.41 -13.85 -4.69
C GLY A 195 18.11 -13.69 -6.05
N LEU A 196 18.26 -12.47 -6.51
CA LEU A 196 18.85 -12.17 -7.82
C LEU A 196 20.34 -12.47 -7.90
N SER A 197 21.10 -12.35 -6.80
CA SER A 197 22.52 -12.68 -6.77
C SER A 197 22.83 -14.18 -7.03
N ARG A 198 21.82 -15.05 -6.93
CA ARG A 198 21.92 -16.49 -7.25
C ARG A 198 21.86 -16.78 -8.74
N LEU A 199 21.44 -15.80 -9.56
CA LEU A 199 21.26 -15.96 -10.99
C LEU A 199 22.47 -15.45 -11.79
N PRO A 200 22.71 -15.95 -13.01
CA PRO A 200 23.72 -15.40 -13.89
C PRO A 200 23.51 -13.91 -14.10
N ARG A 201 24.56 -13.11 -13.97
CA ARG A 201 24.48 -11.64 -13.93
C ARG A 201 24.00 -10.99 -15.24
N ASP A 202 24.30 -11.62 -16.35
CA ASP A 202 23.91 -11.18 -17.70
C ASP A 202 22.41 -11.40 -18.00
N THR A 203 21.67 -12.07 -17.12
CA THR A 203 20.26 -12.46 -17.36
C THR A 203 19.24 -11.50 -16.78
N TRP A 204 19.63 -10.55 -15.94
CA TRP A 204 18.72 -9.64 -15.27
C TRP A 204 19.32 -8.26 -14.97
N GLN A 205 18.44 -7.28 -14.81
CA GLN A 205 18.73 -5.91 -14.34
C GLN A 205 17.65 -5.49 -13.34
N LEU A 206 18.02 -4.82 -12.25
CA LEU A 206 17.08 -4.36 -11.22
C LEU A 206 17.09 -2.83 -11.09
N GLU A 207 15.93 -2.22 -11.16
CA GLU A 207 15.71 -0.84 -10.74
C GLU A 207 14.90 -0.80 -9.43
N VAL A 208 15.50 -0.20 -8.37
CA VAL A 208 14.88 0.03 -7.07
C VAL A 208 14.38 1.47 -7.03
N ILE A 209 13.06 1.65 -7.09
CA ILE A 209 12.38 2.94 -7.20
C ILE A 209 11.65 3.23 -5.89
N GLY A 210 12.03 4.29 -5.20
CA GLY A 210 11.40 4.74 -3.95
C GLY A 210 12.36 5.49 -3.04
N SER A 211 11.83 6.07 -1.98
CA SER A 211 12.63 6.89 -1.07
C SER A 211 13.71 6.08 -0.36
N LEU A 212 14.93 6.59 -0.40
CA LEU A 212 16.10 6.09 0.34
C LEU A 212 16.28 6.83 1.68
N ALA A 213 15.46 7.86 1.94
CA ALA A 213 15.59 8.74 3.10
C ALA A 213 14.69 8.32 4.28
N VAL A 214 13.69 7.48 4.06
CA VAL A 214 12.76 7.03 5.11
C VAL A 214 13.48 6.18 6.17
N ASP A 215 14.41 5.32 5.74
CA ASP A 215 15.30 4.55 6.60
C ASP A 215 16.70 4.53 6.00
N GLN A 216 17.49 5.54 6.35
CA GLN A 216 18.86 5.70 5.83
C GLN A 216 19.77 4.55 6.28
N THR A 217 19.55 4.00 7.46
CA THR A 217 20.35 2.88 8.00
C THR A 217 20.15 1.64 7.13
N TYR A 218 18.90 1.29 6.83
CA TYR A 218 18.59 0.18 5.94
C TYR A 218 19.05 0.45 4.51
N ALA A 219 18.84 1.65 3.99
CA ALA A 219 19.33 2.01 2.64
C ALA A 219 20.85 1.87 2.53
N ASN A 220 21.62 2.23 3.56
CA ASN A 220 23.06 2.00 3.60
C ASN A 220 23.43 0.51 3.69
N THR A 221 22.63 -0.30 4.38
CA THR A 221 22.80 -1.76 4.38
C THR A 221 22.60 -2.35 2.98
N ILE A 222 21.59 -1.88 2.25
CA ILE A 222 21.34 -2.28 0.86
C ILE A 222 22.52 -1.89 -0.05
N ARG A 223 23.06 -0.68 0.06
CA ARG A 223 24.26 -0.26 -0.71
C ARG A 223 25.46 -1.15 -0.44
N ARG A 224 25.69 -1.51 0.84
CA ARG A 224 26.77 -2.43 1.24
C ARG A 224 26.54 -3.83 0.71
N GLN A 225 25.33 -4.32 0.68
CA GLN A 225 24.97 -5.62 0.11
C GLN A 225 25.26 -5.63 -1.40
N ILE A 226 24.81 -4.64 -2.15
CA ILE A 226 25.08 -4.49 -3.60
C ILE A 226 26.59 -4.53 -3.87
N ALA A 227 27.39 -3.78 -3.11
CA ALA A 227 28.84 -3.72 -3.27
C ALA A 227 29.51 -5.08 -2.93
N ARG A 228 29.12 -5.69 -1.80
CA ARG A 228 29.68 -6.97 -1.34
C ARG A 228 29.38 -8.11 -2.33
N GLU A 229 28.21 -8.10 -2.95
CA GLU A 229 27.79 -9.12 -3.92
C GLU A 229 28.25 -8.79 -5.36
N GLY A 230 28.95 -7.66 -5.57
CA GLY A 230 29.49 -7.24 -6.88
C GLY A 230 28.38 -6.95 -7.91
N LEU A 231 27.26 -6.32 -7.49
CA LEU A 231 26.07 -6.10 -8.29
C LEU A 231 25.88 -4.64 -8.72
N ALA A 232 26.92 -3.80 -8.61
CA ALA A 232 26.81 -2.35 -8.89
C ALA A 232 26.32 -2.05 -10.32
N ASP A 233 26.72 -2.86 -11.30
CA ASP A 233 26.31 -2.70 -12.71
C ASP A 233 24.93 -3.29 -13.03
N HIS A 234 24.34 -4.05 -12.10
CA HIS A 234 23.05 -4.75 -12.27
C HIS A 234 21.92 -4.17 -11.43
N VAL A 235 22.22 -3.44 -10.37
CA VAL A 235 21.23 -2.88 -9.43
C VAL A 235 21.35 -1.35 -9.40
N ARG A 236 20.29 -0.67 -9.83
CA ARG A 236 20.19 0.77 -9.80
C ARG A 236 19.24 1.26 -8.72
N LEU A 237 19.75 2.04 -7.74
CA LEU A 237 18.92 2.73 -6.76
C LEU A 237 18.48 4.09 -7.34
N CYS A 238 17.21 4.17 -7.77
CA CYS A 238 16.69 5.32 -8.52
C CYS A 238 16.21 6.49 -7.63
N GLY A 239 16.01 6.22 -6.32
CA GLY A 239 15.35 7.20 -5.45
C GLY A 239 13.88 7.40 -5.79
N LEU A 240 13.28 8.45 -5.26
CA LEU A 240 11.89 8.81 -5.53
C LEU A 240 11.77 9.41 -6.94
N LEU A 241 10.80 8.93 -7.70
CA LEU A 241 10.49 9.41 -9.05
C LEU A 241 9.10 10.07 -9.08
N SER A 242 8.90 11.03 -9.98
CA SER A 242 7.57 11.52 -10.33
C SER A 242 6.75 10.44 -11.05
N ASP A 243 5.41 10.55 -11.00
CA ASP A 243 4.51 9.56 -11.60
C ASP A 243 4.80 9.31 -13.08
N GLY A 244 5.11 10.33 -13.87
CA GLY A 244 5.46 10.16 -15.28
C GLY A 244 6.80 9.42 -15.49
N LYS A 245 7.80 9.67 -14.63
CA LYS A 245 9.07 8.93 -14.67
C LYS A 245 8.87 7.49 -14.21
N LEU A 246 8.07 7.25 -13.16
CA LEU A 246 7.71 5.91 -12.69
C LEU A 246 6.99 5.12 -13.79
N ALA A 247 5.96 5.70 -14.41
CA ALA A 247 5.25 5.09 -15.53
C ALA A 247 6.19 4.70 -16.67
N SER A 248 7.13 5.60 -17.04
CA SER A 248 8.14 5.32 -18.07
C SER A 248 9.08 4.16 -17.70
N ARG A 249 9.43 3.99 -16.42
CA ARG A 249 10.24 2.85 -15.95
C ARG A 249 9.45 1.55 -15.97
N LEU A 250 8.22 1.55 -15.46
CA LEU A 250 7.35 0.38 -15.50
C LEU A 250 7.07 -0.07 -16.94
N ALA A 251 6.84 0.86 -17.87
CA ALA A 251 6.60 0.53 -19.27
C ALA A 251 7.75 -0.26 -19.94
N ARG A 252 8.98 -0.10 -19.45
CA ARG A 252 10.16 -0.81 -19.97
C ARG A 252 10.53 -2.06 -19.19
N SER A 253 9.98 -2.23 -18.00
CA SER A 253 10.25 -3.39 -17.14
C SER A 253 9.50 -4.61 -17.63
N HIS A 254 9.96 -5.80 -17.25
CA HIS A 254 9.35 -7.08 -17.57
C HIS A 254 8.55 -7.65 -16.39
N VAL A 255 9.00 -7.40 -15.15
CA VAL A 255 8.45 -7.97 -13.91
C VAL A 255 8.51 -6.91 -12.82
N LEU A 256 7.47 -6.84 -11.98
CA LEU A 256 7.55 -6.18 -10.68
C LEU A 256 7.87 -7.23 -9.61
N ALA A 257 8.89 -6.99 -8.77
CA ALA A 257 9.20 -7.86 -7.64
C ALA A 257 9.24 -7.05 -6.33
N VAL A 258 8.32 -7.36 -5.41
CA VAL A 258 8.23 -6.70 -4.10
C VAL A 258 7.98 -7.75 -3.01
N PRO A 259 9.03 -8.39 -2.47
CA PRO A 259 8.91 -9.46 -1.48
C PRO A 259 8.73 -8.92 -0.06
N SER A 260 7.69 -8.10 0.14
CA SER A 260 7.38 -7.47 1.43
C SER A 260 7.11 -8.51 2.53
N SER A 261 7.51 -8.22 3.77
CA SER A 261 7.14 -9.03 4.94
C SER A 261 5.69 -8.78 5.40
N TYR A 262 5.10 -7.67 5.01
CA TYR A 262 3.69 -7.32 5.16
C TYR A 262 3.27 -6.26 4.14
N GLU A 263 2.02 -6.36 3.65
CA GLU A 263 1.46 -5.41 2.69
C GLU A 263 -0.03 -5.18 2.99
N GLY A 264 -0.42 -3.95 3.27
CA GLY A 264 -1.82 -3.60 3.56
C GLY A 264 -2.73 -3.81 2.35
N PHE A 265 -2.30 -3.35 1.18
CA PHE A 265 -2.98 -3.60 -0.09
C PHE A 265 -2.00 -3.98 -1.20
N GLY A 266 -1.03 -3.11 -1.50
CA GLY A 266 -0.11 -3.32 -2.62
C GLY A 266 -0.54 -2.56 -3.88
N MET A 267 -0.87 -1.26 -3.76
CA MET A 267 -1.27 -0.42 -4.92
C MET A 267 -0.32 -0.59 -6.10
N VAL A 268 0.98 -0.68 -5.84
CA VAL A 268 2.00 -0.85 -6.88
C VAL A 268 1.83 -2.14 -7.70
N TYR A 269 1.18 -3.16 -7.16
CA TYR A 269 0.92 -4.40 -7.90
C TYR A 269 -0.06 -4.13 -9.05
N ILE A 270 -1.19 -3.50 -8.75
CA ILE A 270 -2.17 -3.12 -9.77
C ILE A 270 -1.60 -2.09 -10.74
N GLU A 271 -0.86 -1.10 -10.25
CA GLU A 271 -0.19 -0.12 -11.10
C GLU A 271 0.76 -0.78 -12.10
N ALA A 272 1.59 -1.73 -11.66
CA ALA A 272 2.50 -2.48 -12.53
C ALA A 272 1.76 -3.39 -13.52
N MET A 273 0.68 -4.06 -13.08
CA MET A 273 -0.18 -4.88 -13.95
C MET A 273 -0.77 -4.05 -15.09
N GLY A 274 -1.04 -2.76 -14.89
CA GLY A 274 -1.46 -1.84 -15.96
C GLY A 274 -0.44 -1.66 -17.07
N PHE A 275 0.84 -1.87 -16.77
CA PHE A 275 1.91 -1.93 -17.78
C PHE A 275 2.18 -3.35 -18.27
N GLY A 276 1.33 -4.33 -17.91
CA GLY A 276 1.50 -5.73 -18.25
C GLY A 276 2.73 -6.35 -17.57
N LEU A 277 3.05 -5.96 -16.33
CA LEU A 277 4.09 -6.59 -15.54
C LEU A 277 3.48 -7.66 -14.65
N PRO A 278 3.85 -8.92 -14.77
CA PRO A 278 3.56 -9.92 -13.75
C PRO A 278 4.24 -9.53 -12.43
N VAL A 279 3.59 -9.87 -11.32
CA VAL A 279 4.03 -9.48 -9.98
C VAL A 279 4.62 -10.68 -9.24
N ILE A 280 5.82 -10.55 -8.68
CA ILE A 280 6.36 -11.48 -7.69
C ILE A 280 6.25 -10.80 -6.33
N ALA A 281 5.37 -11.31 -5.48
CA ALA A 281 5.07 -10.76 -4.15
C ALA A 281 5.11 -11.84 -3.07
N SER A 282 5.27 -11.43 -1.82
CA SER A 282 5.07 -12.36 -0.70
C SER A 282 3.58 -12.63 -0.45
N ARG A 283 3.25 -13.86 -0.04
CA ARG A 283 1.88 -14.30 0.32
C ARG A 283 1.49 -13.74 1.71
N VAL A 284 1.39 -12.44 1.81
CA VAL A 284 1.05 -11.72 3.07
C VAL A 284 0.12 -10.55 2.82
N GLY A 285 -0.65 -10.19 3.84
CA GLY A 285 -1.62 -9.09 3.72
C GLY A 285 -2.58 -9.30 2.56
N ALA A 286 -2.89 -8.24 1.82
CA ALA A 286 -3.80 -8.29 0.69
C ALA A 286 -3.16 -8.75 -0.63
N ALA A 287 -1.88 -9.14 -0.67
CA ALA A 287 -1.25 -9.61 -1.90
C ALA A 287 -2.00 -10.79 -2.56
N PRO A 288 -2.54 -11.81 -1.81
CA PRO A 288 -3.35 -12.88 -2.40
C PRO A 288 -4.71 -12.43 -2.97
N GLU A 289 -5.21 -11.25 -2.62
CA GLU A 289 -6.42 -10.68 -3.22
C GLU A 289 -6.16 -10.11 -4.63
N LEU A 290 -4.91 -9.74 -4.90
CA LEU A 290 -4.50 -9.09 -6.13
C LEU A 290 -3.79 -10.03 -7.09
N VAL A 291 -3.05 -11.02 -6.57
CA VAL A 291 -2.18 -11.91 -7.32
C VAL A 291 -2.65 -13.34 -7.14
N SER A 292 -3.21 -13.94 -8.19
CA SER A 292 -3.48 -15.38 -8.30
C SER A 292 -2.20 -16.09 -8.75
N HIS A 293 -1.66 -16.93 -7.88
CA HIS A 293 -0.37 -17.58 -8.12
C HIS A 293 -0.34 -18.38 -9.43
N GLY A 294 0.58 -18.03 -10.31
CA GLY A 294 0.78 -18.67 -11.62
C GLY A 294 -0.06 -18.10 -12.77
N ARG A 295 -1.02 -17.19 -12.51
CA ARG A 295 -1.86 -16.55 -13.54
C ARG A 295 -1.28 -15.19 -13.95
N GLU A 296 -1.44 -14.16 -13.11
CA GLU A 296 -0.92 -12.79 -13.35
C GLU A 296 0.34 -12.47 -12.53
N GLY A 297 0.86 -13.44 -11.80
CA GLY A 297 2.06 -13.29 -10.99
C GLY A 297 2.33 -14.51 -10.12
N PHE A 298 3.26 -14.35 -9.18
CA PHE A 298 3.72 -15.43 -8.30
C PHE A 298 3.75 -14.97 -6.85
N LEU A 299 3.25 -15.81 -5.96
CA LEU A 299 3.30 -15.60 -4.52
C LEU A 299 4.37 -16.50 -3.89
N ILE A 300 5.31 -15.90 -3.18
CA ILE A 300 6.37 -16.58 -2.43
C ILE A 300 6.11 -16.46 -0.92
N ASN A 301 6.78 -17.26 -0.11
CA ASN A 301 6.77 -17.05 1.34
C ASN A 301 7.60 -15.80 1.70
N PRO A 302 7.28 -15.08 2.79
CA PRO A 302 8.11 -14.00 3.28
C PRO A 302 9.56 -14.45 3.51
N GLY A 303 10.51 -13.67 2.99
CA GLY A 303 11.94 -14.00 3.10
C GLY A 303 12.46 -15.09 2.13
N ASP A 304 11.62 -15.65 1.27
CA ASP A 304 12.00 -16.71 0.34
C ASP A 304 12.74 -16.18 -0.90
N ALA A 305 14.01 -15.86 -0.72
CA ALA A 305 14.89 -15.43 -1.80
C ALA A 305 15.11 -16.54 -2.86
N ALA A 306 15.04 -17.83 -2.47
CA ALA A 306 15.19 -18.96 -3.40
C ALA A 306 13.97 -19.10 -4.31
N GLY A 307 12.76 -19.06 -3.77
CA GLY A 307 11.54 -19.06 -4.57
C GLY A 307 11.46 -17.85 -5.52
N LEU A 308 11.89 -16.67 -5.07
CA LEU A 308 11.99 -15.49 -5.92
C LEU A 308 12.90 -15.73 -7.13
N SER A 309 14.12 -16.23 -6.89
CA SER A 309 15.08 -16.51 -7.98
C SER A 309 14.55 -17.54 -8.97
N GLN A 310 13.87 -18.60 -8.51
CA GLN A 310 13.26 -19.61 -9.38
C GLN A 310 12.24 -19.02 -10.35
N TYR A 311 11.34 -18.11 -9.88
CA TYR A 311 10.34 -17.48 -10.75
C TYR A 311 10.98 -16.49 -11.73
N VAL A 312 11.97 -15.72 -11.30
CA VAL A 312 12.72 -14.83 -12.19
C VAL A 312 13.43 -15.63 -13.29
N GLU A 313 14.12 -16.72 -12.92
CA GLU A 313 14.80 -17.60 -13.86
C GLU A 313 13.81 -18.26 -14.86
N ALA A 314 12.69 -18.77 -14.36
CA ALA A 314 11.66 -19.39 -15.19
C ALA A 314 11.09 -18.41 -16.23
N LEU A 315 10.81 -17.15 -15.83
CA LEU A 315 10.32 -16.11 -16.74
C LEU A 315 11.41 -15.64 -17.73
N ASN A 316 12.67 -15.67 -17.34
CA ASN A 316 13.77 -15.34 -18.25
C ASN A 316 14.01 -16.42 -19.30
N ARG A 317 13.90 -17.70 -18.95
CA ARG A 317 14.08 -18.83 -19.86
C ARG A 317 12.90 -19.05 -20.79
N ASP A 318 11.66 -18.89 -20.31
CA ASP A 318 10.43 -19.09 -21.05
C ASP A 318 9.73 -17.75 -21.31
N ARG A 319 10.06 -17.12 -22.43
CA ARG A 319 9.49 -15.83 -22.85
C ARG A 319 8.02 -15.93 -23.27
N GLU A 320 7.59 -17.11 -23.74
CA GLU A 320 6.17 -17.38 -23.99
C GLU A 320 5.37 -17.39 -22.69
N ARG A 321 5.91 -18.01 -21.64
CA ARG A 321 5.32 -17.94 -20.30
C ARG A 321 5.29 -16.50 -19.79
N LEU A 322 6.38 -15.73 -19.96
CA LEU A 322 6.40 -14.31 -19.60
C LEU A 322 5.29 -13.55 -20.33
N ALA A 323 5.13 -13.75 -21.64
CA ALA A 323 4.07 -13.09 -22.43
C ALA A 323 2.66 -13.45 -21.91
N ARG A 324 2.38 -14.73 -21.65
CA ARG A 324 1.08 -15.19 -21.13
C ARG A 324 0.76 -14.57 -19.76
N VAL A 325 1.70 -14.60 -18.80
CA VAL A 325 1.50 -14.04 -17.45
C VAL A 325 1.38 -12.51 -17.53
N SER A 326 2.11 -11.87 -18.43
CA SER A 326 2.04 -10.41 -18.66
C SER A 326 0.67 -9.98 -19.22
N LEU A 327 0.09 -10.75 -20.12
CA LEU A 327 -1.26 -10.48 -20.64
C LEU A 327 -2.32 -10.69 -19.57
N ALA A 328 -2.20 -11.74 -18.76
CA ALA A 328 -3.10 -11.96 -17.62
C ALA A 328 -3.00 -10.83 -16.58
N ALA A 329 -1.79 -10.28 -16.34
CA ALA A 329 -1.61 -9.10 -15.49
C ALA A 329 -2.35 -7.88 -16.06
N LEU A 330 -2.25 -7.63 -17.36
CA LEU A 330 -2.96 -6.53 -18.02
C LEU A 330 -4.50 -6.72 -17.96
N GLU A 331 -4.99 -7.95 -18.08
CA GLU A 331 -6.41 -8.28 -17.90
C GLU A 331 -6.86 -8.00 -16.47
N ARG A 332 -6.12 -8.48 -15.47
CA ARG A 332 -6.41 -8.23 -14.04
C ARG A 332 -6.47 -6.74 -13.70
N TYR A 333 -5.58 -5.93 -14.29
CA TYR A 333 -5.64 -4.47 -14.17
C TYR A 333 -6.97 -3.92 -14.71
N ARG A 334 -7.44 -4.38 -15.87
CA ARG A 334 -8.68 -3.88 -16.50
C ARG A 334 -9.93 -4.20 -15.69
N GLU A 335 -9.94 -5.33 -14.99
CA GLU A 335 -11.03 -5.75 -14.09
C GLU A 335 -11.04 -5.00 -12.75
N HIS A 336 -9.95 -4.33 -12.39
CA HIS A 336 -9.82 -3.64 -11.12
C HIS A 336 -10.54 -2.27 -11.17
N PRO A 337 -11.19 -1.79 -10.09
CA PRO A 337 -11.88 -0.51 -10.08
C PRO A 337 -10.95 0.68 -10.37
N THR A 338 -11.51 1.73 -10.95
CA THR A 338 -10.88 3.04 -11.09
C THR A 338 -10.95 3.82 -9.78
N TRP A 339 -10.18 4.89 -9.67
CA TRP A 339 -10.26 5.78 -8.50
C TRP A 339 -11.62 6.48 -8.39
N ILE A 340 -12.29 6.76 -9.51
CA ILE A 340 -13.63 7.33 -9.51
C ILE A 340 -14.62 6.34 -8.90
N GLU A 341 -14.63 5.09 -9.35
CA GLU A 341 -15.51 4.03 -8.83
C GLU A 341 -15.26 3.77 -7.34
N THR A 342 -13.98 3.75 -6.93
CA THR A 342 -13.58 3.61 -5.52
C THR A 342 -14.10 4.75 -4.66
N ALA A 343 -13.88 5.98 -5.09
CA ALA A 343 -14.25 7.15 -4.31
C ALA A 343 -15.78 7.40 -4.30
N ASP A 344 -16.48 7.09 -5.41
CA ASP A 344 -17.95 7.11 -5.43
C ASP A 344 -18.53 6.09 -4.44
N ARG A 345 -18.00 4.86 -4.42
CA ARG A 345 -18.41 3.82 -3.47
C ARG A 345 -18.21 4.24 -2.02
N ILE A 346 -17.11 4.93 -1.72
CA ILE A 346 -16.87 5.48 -0.37
C ILE A 346 -17.88 6.57 -0.07
N ARG A 347 -18.07 7.51 -0.99
CA ARG A 347 -19.03 8.61 -0.81
C ARG A 347 -20.44 8.11 -0.54
N ASP A 348 -20.92 7.14 -1.32
CA ASP A 348 -22.23 6.52 -1.14
C ASP A 348 -22.37 5.91 0.26
N PHE A 349 -21.34 5.18 0.71
CA PHE A 349 -21.30 4.63 2.06
C PHE A 349 -21.32 5.73 3.14
N LEU A 350 -20.51 6.80 2.99
CA LEU A 350 -20.50 7.90 3.95
C LEU A 350 -21.87 8.57 4.04
N LEU A 351 -22.59 8.75 2.93
CA LEU A 351 -23.95 9.28 2.91
C LEU A 351 -24.93 8.38 3.68
N THR A 352 -24.79 7.05 3.61
CA THR A 352 -25.63 6.15 4.42
C THR A 352 -25.34 6.23 5.93
N CYS A 353 -24.18 6.75 6.32
CA CYS A 353 -23.83 6.92 7.73
C CYS A 353 -24.41 8.22 8.33
N VAL A 354 -24.71 9.20 7.49
CA VAL A 354 -25.29 10.50 7.91
C VAL A 354 -26.81 10.40 8.13
N GLY A 355 -27.42 9.42 7.47
CA GLY A 355 -28.82 9.02 7.62
C GLY A 355 -29.75 9.49 7.46
#